data_82045ea4a559024ed9ef4e322cb70cb2
#
_entry.id   82045ea4a559024ed9ef4e322cb70cb2
#
_cell.length_a   1.000
_cell.length_b   1.000
_cell.length_c   1.000
_cell.angle_alpha   90.00
_cell.angle_beta   90.00
_cell.angle_gamma   90.00
#
_symmetry.space_group_name_H-M   'P 1'
#
loop_
_entity.id
_entity.type
_entity.pdbx_description
1 polymer ?
#
loop_
_entity_poly.entity_id
_entity_poly.type
_entity_poly.pdbx_seq_one_letter_code
_entity_poly.pdbx_strand_id
1 'polypeptide(L)'
;RCNIGGGSICTTRIQTGHGVPGLETILQCAKSDRDAKIIADGGIKNSGDIVKAFAAGADAVMLGSLLAGTDCSPGTIFKTETGELRKTYRGMASAAAQRDWRGRVSSCEGISSSVPYRGKLADVIKELDRGIRSGLSYSGARSVRELQAKAQWMQQSNAGATESSAHIRLR
;
A
#
# COMPACT_ATOMS: atom_id res chain seq x y z
N ARG A 1 -2.21 -4.02 13.55
CA ARG A 1 -2.31 -3.21 12.34
C ARG A 1 -1.79 -1.81 12.65
N CYS A 2 -0.72 -1.40 12.04
CA CYS A 2 -0.06 -0.11 12.26
C CYS A 2 -0.18 0.78 11.02
N ASN A 3 0.14 2.07 11.19
CA ASN A 3 -0.01 3.16 10.25
C ASN A 3 -1.44 3.73 10.18
N ILE A 4 -1.53 5.06 10.31
CA ILE A 4 -2.78 5.83 10.19
C ILE A 4 -2.64 6.82 9.04
N GLY A 5 -3.68 6.89 8.20
CA GLY A 5 -3.73 7.85 7.09
C GLY A 5 -2.80 7.54 5.92
N GLY A 6 -2.19 6.35 5.86
CA GLY A 6 -1.28 5.96 4.77
C GLY A 6 -1.97 5.49 3.49
N GLY A 7 -3.27 5.23 3.52
CA GLY A 7 -4.02 4.77 2.36
C GLY A 7 -4.15 5.84 1.27
N SER A 8 -4.15 5.44 0.00
CA SER A 8 -4.18 6.35 -1.16
C SER A 8 -5.43 7.23 -1.27
N ILE A 9 -6.53 6.84 -0.60
CA ILE A 9 -7.80 7.56 -0.55
C ILE A 9 -8.17 8.00 0.88
N CYS A 10 -7.22 7.91 1.81
CA CYS A 10 -7.38 8.36 3.18
C CYS A 10 -7.02 9.84 3.30
N THR A 11 -7.90 10.63 3.89
CA THR A 11 -7.69 12.06 4.13
C THR A 11 -7.51 12.40 5.62
N THR A 12 -7.37 11.39 6.48
CA THR A 12 -7.20 11.56 7.93
C THR A 12 -6.09 12.55 8.26
N ARG A 13 -4.91 12.41 7.63
CA ARG A 13 -3.77 13.31 7.88
C ARG A 13 -4.05 14.76 7.50
N ILE A 14 -4.83 14.98 6.44
CA ILE A 14 -5.23 16.31 5.99
C ILE A 14 -6.27 16.90 6.95
N GLN A 15 -7.24 16.09 7.36
CA GLN A 15 -8.36 16.54 8.19
C GLN A 15 -7.96 16.78 9.65
N THR A 16 -7.04 15.99 10.16
CA THR A 16 -6.69 16.00 11.59
C THR A 16 -5.32 16.61 11.89
N GLY A 17 -4.46 16.76 10.88
CA GLY A 17 -3.06 17.18 11.06
C GLY A 17 -2.18 16.11 11.72
N HIS A 18 -2.69 14.89 11.93
CA HIS A 18 -1.97 13.80 12.61
C HIS A 18 -1.54 12.72 11.63
N GLY A 19 -0.33 12.20 11.85
CA GLY A 19 0.19 11.06 11.09
C GLY A 19 1.70 10.93 11.23
N VAL A 20 2.17 9.70 11.13
CA VAL A 20 3.59 9.35 11.11
C VAL A 20 3.88 8.66 9.77
N PRO A 21 5.05 8.87 9.14
CA PRO A 21 5.43 8.13 7.94
C PRO A 21 5.31 6.60 8.16
N GLY A 22 4.74 5.88 7.18
CA GLY A 22 4.39 4.46 7.36
C GLY A 22 5.57 3.58 7.71
N LEU A 23 6.73 3.78 7.07
CA LEU A 23 7.94 3.02 7.36
C LEU A 23 8.42 3.24 8.81
N GLU A 24 8.43 4.50 9.26
CA GLU A 24 8.79 4.85 10.63
C GLU A 24 7.84 4.20 11.64
N THR A 25 6.53 4.18 11.33
CA THR A 25 5.54 3.51 12.20
C THR A 25 5.84 2.03 12.36
N ILE A 26 6.23 1.32 11.27
CA ILE A 26 6.58 -0.09 11.33
C ILE A 26 7.84 -0.29 12.19
N LEU A 27 8.90 0.50 11.95
CA LEU A 27 10.16 0.45 12.70
C LEU A 27 9.94 0.68 14.20
N GLN A 28 9.07 1.60 14.59
CA GLN A 28 8.75 1.85 16.00
C GLN A 28 7.91 0.72 16.60
N CYS A 29 6.90 0.22 15.88
CA CYS A 29 6.10 -0.91 16.35
C CYS A 29 6.93 -2.19 16.51
N ALA A 30 7.92 -2.42 15.65
CA ALA A 30 8.81 -3.59 15.70
C ALA A 30 9.72 -3.61 16.92
N LYS A 31 9.89 -2.47 17.61
CA LYS A 31 10.64 -2.38 18.88
C LYS A 31 9.81 -2.79 20.12
N SER A 32 8.52 -3.06 19.92
CA SER A 32 7.66 -3.48 21.03
C SER A 32 8.10 -4.85 21.56
N ASP A 33 8.10 -5.00 22.87
CA ASP A 33 8.37 -6.25 23.59
C ASP A 33 7.17 -7.22 23.62
N ARG A 34 6.04 -6.84 23.02
CA ARG A 34 4.83 -7.65 22.98
C ARG A 34 4.93 -8.73 21.90
N ASP A 35 4.51 -9.94 22.24
CA ASP A 35 4.32 -11.02 21.25
C ASP A 35 3.08 -10.77 20.40
N ALA A 36 3.20 -9.80 19.49
CA ALA A 36 2.13 -9.40 18.58
C ALA A 36 2.67 -9.29 17.15
N LYS A 37 1.91 -9.83 16.21
CA LYS A 37 2.22 -9.71 14.78
C LYS A 37 1.90 -8.32 14.26
N ILE A 38 2.77 -7.79 13.40
CA ILE A 38 2.64 -6.46 12.82
C ILE A 38 2.13 -6.56 11.39
N ILE A 39 1.00 -5.91 11.13
CA ILE A 39 0.44 -5.74 9.78
C ILE A 39 0.67 -4.29 9.35
N ALA A 40 1.51 -4.07 8.33
CA ALA A 40 1.72 -2.76 7.73
C ALA A 40 0.52 -2.39 6.84
N ASP A 41 -0.20 -1.32 7.17
CA ASP A 41 -1.44 -0.94 6.51
C ASP A 41 -1.30 0.39 5.77
N GLY A 42 -1.50 0.36 4.47
CA GLY A 42 -1.56 1.53 3.60
C GLY A 42 -0.20 2.05 3.12
N GLY A 43 -0.25 2.82 2.05
CA GLY A 43 0.93 3.43 1.43
C GLY A 43 1.75 2.51 0.52
N ILE A 44 1.39 1.24 0.40
CA ILE A 44 2.08 0.24 -0.41
C ILE A 44 1.58 0.34 -1.86
N LYS A 45 2.49 0.58 -2.79
CA LYS A 45 2.20 0.82 -4.21
C LYS A 45 2.76 -0.27 -5.13
N ASN A 46 3.75 -1.02 -4.68
CA ASN A 46 4.45 -2.03 -5.46
C ASN A 46 5.10 -3.10 -4.54
N SER A 47 5.70 -4.12 -5.12
CA SER A 47 6.39 -5.18 -4.38
C SER A 47 7.60 -4.68 -3.59
N GLY A 48 8.32 -3.67 -4.07
CA GLY A 48 9.44 -3.06 -3.35
C GLY A 48 9.00 -2.42 -2.02
N ASP A 49 7.82 -1.80 -1.99
CA ASP A 49 7.26 -1.27 -0.74
C ASP A 49 6.89 -2.39 0.24
N ILE A 50 6.44 -3.55 -0.28
CA ILE A 50 6.18 -4.75 0.55
C ILE A 50 7.49 -5.26 1.16
N VAL A 51 8.54 -5.37 0.36
CA VAL A 51 9.87 -5.80 0.83
C VAL A 51 10.40 -4.85 1.91
N LYS A 52 10.26 -3.54 1.72
CA LYS A 52 10.64 -2.54 2.74
C LYS A 52 9.81 -2.68 4.01
N ALA A 53 8.50 -2.92 3.91
CA ALA A 53 7.65 -3.13 5.07
C ALA A 53 8.07 -4.38 5.86
N PHE A 54 8.35 -5.49 5.18
CA PHE A 54 8.87 -6.70 5.81
C PHE A 54 10.24 -6.46 6.44
N ALA A 55 11.18 -5.83 5.73
CA ALA A 55 12.50 -5.50 6.25
C ALA A 55 12.43 -4.61 7.51
N ALA A 56 11.43 -3.75 7.61
CA ALA A 56 11.20 -2.88 8.77
C ALA A 56 10.58 -3.59 9.98
N GLY A 57 10.16 -4.85 9.85
CA GLY A 57 9.62 -5.65 10.93
C GLY A 57 8.14 -6.03 10.80
N ALA A 58 7.50 -5.75 9.66
CA ALA A 58 6.14 -6.24 9.43
C ALA A 58 6.12 -7.75 9.17
N ASP A 59 5.14 -8.45 9.74
CA ASP A 59 4.87 -9.88 9.46
C ASP A 59 3.93 -10.05 8.27
N ALA A 60 3.08 -9.05 8.02
CA ALA A 60 2.13 -9.02 6.91
C ALA A 60 1.89 -7.59 6.42
N VAL A 61 1.29 -7.47 5.25
CA VAL A 61 0.89 -6.18 4.65
C VAL A 61 -0.59 -6.17 4.34
N MET A 62 -1.23 -5.01 4.47
CA MET A 62 -2.61 -4.79 4.05
C MET A 62 -2.62 -3.93 2.79
N LEU A 63 -3.18 -4.48 1.73
CA LEU A 63 -3.20 -3.88 0.40
C LEU A 63 -4.60 -3.37 0.06
N GLY A 64 -4.72 -2.10 -0.29
CA GLY A 64 -5.96 -1.47 -0.74
C GLY A 64 -5.96 -1.26 -2.25
N SER A 65 -5.44 -0.14 -2.72
CA SER A 65 -5.48 0.26 -4.13
C SER A 65 -4.83 -0.73 -5.10
N LEU A 66 -3.82 -1.47 -4.66
CA LEU A 66 -3.17 -2.51 -5.48
C LEU A 66 -4.13 -3.62 -5.89
N LEU A 67 -5.08 -3.99 -5.01
CA LEU A 67 -6.03 -5.07 -5.25
C LEU A 67 -7.42 -4.56 -5.64
N ALA A 68 -7.73 -3.29 -5.39
CA ALA A 68 -9.03 -2.70 -5.65
C ALA A 68 -9.45 -2.74 -7.14
N GLY A 69 -8.47 -2.72 -8.06
CA GLY A 69 -8.69 -2.82 -9.50
C GLY A 69 -8.91 -4.24 -10.02
N THR A 70 -8.82 -5.28 -9.17
CA THR A 70 -8.97 -6.66 -9.62
C THR A 70 -10.43 -7.07 -9.78
N ASP A 71 -10.68 -8.15 -10.52
CA ASP A 71 -12.01 -8.72 -10.75
C ASP A 71 -12.71 -9.15 -9.45
N CYS A 72 -11.96 -9.65 -8.47
CA CYS A 72 -12.48 -10.10 -7.18
C CYS A 72 -12.86 -8.96 -6.22
N SER A 73 -12.42 -7.74 -6.45
CA SER A 73 -12.78 -6.58 -5.62
C SER A 73 -14.18 -6.07 -5.99
N PRO A 74 -14.99 -5.59 -5.04
CA PRO A 74 -16.24 -4.90 -5.37
C PRO A 74 -15.98 -3.60 -6.14
N GLY A 75 -17.01 -3.08 -6.79
CA GLY A 75 -16.96 -1.84 -7.57
C GLY A 75 -17.27 -2.06 -9.05
N THR A 76 -17.71 -0.99 -9.69
CA THR A 76 -18.12 -1.01 -11.11
C THR A 76 -16.92 -0.76 -12.00
N ILE A 77 -16.77 -1.56 -13.05
CA ILE A 77 -15.81 -1.34 -14.13
C ILE A 77 -16.44 -0.40 -15.15
N PHE A 78 -15.69 0.60 -15.57
CA PHE A 78 -16.12 1.56 -16.60
C PHE A 78 -14.94 1.95 -17.49
N LYS A 79 -15.27 2.50 -18.67
CA LYS A 79 -14.29 3.01 -19.62
C LYS A 79 -14.26 4.53 -19.54
N THR A 80 -13.07 5.11 -19.45
CA THR A 80 -12.89 6.56 -19.49
C THR A 80 -13.06 7.09 -20.91
N GLU A 81 -13.16 8.41 -21.07
CA GLU A 81 -13.18 9.07 -22.39
C GLU A 81 -11.92 8.76 -23.21
N THR A 82 -10.77 8.56 -22.54
CA THR A 82 -9.51 8.17 -23.18
C THR A 82 -9.42 6.68 -23.50
N GLY A 83 -10.47 5.89 -23.18
CA GLY A 83 -10.53 4.46 -23.47
C GLY A 83 -9.92 3.55 -22.38
N GLU A 84 -9.38 4.09 -21.30
CA GLU A 84 -8.82 3.32 -20.19
C GLU A 84 -9.92 2.62 -19.41
N LEU A 85 -9.72 1.33 -19.08
CA LEU A 85 -10.60 0.60 -18.16
C LEU A 85 -10.22 0.93 -16.71
N ARG A 86 -11.20 1.40 -15.95
CA ARG A 86 -11.07 1.73 -14.53
C ARG A 86 -12.14 1.06 -13.70
N LYS A 87 -11.91 0.99 -12.40
CA LYS A 87 -12.86 0.44 -11.43
C LYS A 87 -13.09 1.44 -10.31
N THR A 88 -14.36 1.59 -9.89
CA THR A 88 -14.68 2.45 -8.75
C THR A 88 -13.99 1.95 -7.49
N TYR A 89 -13.47 2.88 -6.69
CA TYR A 89 -12.77 2.61 -5.45
C TYR A 89 -13.10 3.68 -4.41
N ARG A 90 -13.44 3.25 -3.20
CA ARG A 90 -13.79 4.18 -2.12
C ARG A 90 -13.20 3.74 -0.78
N GLY A 91 -12.81 4.70 0.06
CA GLY A 91 -12.42 4.45 1.44
C GLY A 91 -13.65 4.14 2.31
N MET A 92 -13.46 3.32 3.34
CA MET A 92 -14.52 3.01 4.31
C MET A 92 -15.00 4.25 5.06
N ALA A 93 -14.15 5.26 5.24
CA ALA A 93 -14.50 6.55 5.83
C ALA A 93 -15.04 7.58 4.82
N SER A 94 -15.23 7.21 3.54
CA SER A 94 -15.86 8.09 2.55
C SER A 94 -17.35 8.26 2.83
N ALA A 95 -17.91 9.41 2.44
CA ALA A 95 -19.33 9.69 2.61
C ALA A 95 -20.22 8.63 1.94
N ALA A 96 -19.82 8.13 0.75
CA ALA A 96 -20.56 7.08 0.04
C ALA A 96 -20.60 5.77 0.83
N ALA A 97 -19.44 5.31 1.33
CA ALA A 97 -19.36 4.07 2.10
C ALA A 97 -20.16 4.16 3.41
N GLN A 98 -20.08 5.32 4.11
CA GLN A 98 -20.80 5.52 5.36
C GLN A 98 -22.33 5.55 5.17
N ARG A 99 -22.83 6.17 4.09
CA ARG A 99 -24.26 6.15 3.76
C ARG A 99 -24.75 4.73 3.52
N ASP A 100 -24.01 3.93 2.72
CA ASP A 100 -24.39 2.57 2.41
C ASP A 100 -24.40 1.66 3.66
N TRP A 101 -23.43 1.84 4.56
CA TRP A 101 -23.28 0.95 5.71
C TRP A 101 -24.04 1.42 6.96
N ARG A 102 -24.04 2.74 7.23
CA ARG A 102 -24.60 3.30 8.47
C ARG A 102 -25.86 4.15 8.26
N GLY A 103 -26.25 4.40 7.01
CA GLY A 103 -27.34 5.31 6.65
C GLY A 103 -27.05 6.78 6.90
N ARG A 104 -25.89 7.12 7.49
CA ARG A 104 -25.50 8.51 7.82
C ARG A 104 -23.99 8.71 7.64
N VAL A 105 -23.59 9.95 7.41
CA VAL A 105 -22.19 10.37 7.34
C VAL A 105 -21.79 10.96 8.69
N SER A 106 -20.72 10.46 9.29
CA SER A 106 -20.19 10.94 10.59
C SER A 106 -18.74 11.41 10.54
N SER A 107 -18.02 11.14 9.44
CA SER A 107 -16.66 11.61 9.24
C SER A 107 -16.39 11.94 7.78
N CYS A 108 -15.34 12.70 7.50
CA CYS A 108 -14.91 13.08 6.14
C CYS A 108 -13.48 12.65 5.85
N GLU A 109 -13.02 11.55 6.45
CA GLU A 109 -11.63 11.10 6.40
C GLU A 109 -11.30 10.14 5.24
N GLY A 110 -12.16 10.08 4.23
CA GLY A 110 -11.95 9.27 3.04
C GLY A 110 -12.68 9.80 1.82
N ILE A 111 -12.15 9.48 0.65
CA ILE A 111 -12.73 9.88 -0.64
C ILE A 111 -13.18 8.66 -1.46
N SER A 112 -14.04 8.92 -2.42
CA SER A 112 -14.38 8.00 -3.51
C SER A 112 -13.64 8.40 -4.77
N SER A 113 -13.09 7.43 -5.48
CA SER A 113 -12.29 7.64 -6.69
C SER A 113 -12.37 6.41 -7.59
N SER A 114 -11.42 6.23 -8.47
CA SER A 114 -11.25 5.04 -9.28
C SER A 114 -9.78 4.63 -9.38
N VAL A 115 -9.55 3.36 -9.65
CA VAL A 115 -8.23 2.79 -9.92
C VAL A 115 -8.22 2.12 -11.30
N PRO A 116 -7.05 1.97 -11.95
CA PRO A 116 -6.94 1.17 -13.16
C PRO A 116 -7.48 -0.25 -12.94
N TYR A 117 -8.23 -0.78 -13.89
CA TYR A 117 -8.65 -2.18 -13.86
C TYR A 117 -7.44 -3.08 -14.14
N ARG A 118 -7.23 -4.08 -13.30
CA ARG A 118 -6.05 -4.94 -13.30
C ARG A 118 -6.32 -6.40 -13.68
N GLY A 119 -7.57 -6.74 -14.01
CA GLY A 119 -7.95 -8.12 -14.36
C GLY A 119 -7.92 -9.06 -13.16
N LYS A 120 -7.39 -10.26 -13.35
CA LYS A 120 -7.45 -11.34 -12.36
C LYS A 120 -6.58 -11.06 -11.14
N LEU A 121 -7.15 -11.25 -9.95
CA LEU A 121 -6.43 -11.15 -8.68
C LEU A 121 -5.18 -12.04 -8.64
N ALA A 122 -5.29 -13.28 -9.14
CA ALA A 122 -4.19 -14.24 -9.15
C ALA A 122 -2.94 -13.72 -9.91
N ASP A 123 -3.14 -13.00 -11.01
CA ASP A 123 -2.03 -12.46 -11.80
C ASP A 123 -1.33 -11.32 -11.05
N VAL A 124 -2.09 -10.45 -10.39
CA VAL A 124 -1.54 -9.36 -9.56
C VAL A 124 -0.74 -9.92 -8.39
N ILE A 125 -1.28 -10.94 -7.69
CA ILE A 125 -0.56 -11.58 -6.57
C ILE A 125 0.73 -12.26 -7.06
N LYS A 126 0.69 -12.93 -8.22
CA LYS A 126 1.86 -13.58 -8.80
C LYS A 126 2.96 -12.57 -9.18
N GLU A 127 2.58 -11.40 -9.68
CA GLU A 127 3.52 -10.31 -9.97
C GLU A 127 4.17 -9.79 -8.69
N LEU A 128 3.38 -9.53 -7.65
CA LEU A 128 3.88 -9.08 -6.35
C LEU A 128 4.81 -10.12 -5.70
N ASP A 129 4.45 -11.41 -5.73
CA ASP A 129 5.28 -12.51 -5.21
C ASP A 129 6.65 -12.57 -5.90
N ARG A 130 6.69 -12.45 -7.23
CA ARG A 130 7.96 -12.39 -7.97
C ARG A 130 8.85 -11.25 -7.50
N GLY A 131 8.28 -10.05 -7.34
CA GLY A 131 9.02 -8.88 -6.86
C GLY A 131 9.53 -9.06 -5.41
N ILE A 132 8.71 -9.67 -4.54
CA ILE A 132 9.11 -9.97 -3.15
C ILE A 132 10.28 -10.98 -3.15
N ARG A 133 10.20 -12.05 -3.94
CA ARG A 133 11.27 -13.04 -4.07
C ARG A 133 12.56 -12.42 -4.59
N SER A 134 12.48 -11.52 -5.57
CA SER A 134 13.64 -10.76 -6.04
C SER A 134 14.24 -9.91 -4.92
N GLY A 135 13.42 -9.21 -4.14
CA GLY A 135 13.88 -8.41 -3.00
C GLY A 135 14.61 -9.26 -1.94
N LEU A 136 14.08 -10.43 -1.62
CA LEU A 136 14.73 -11.40 -0.73
C LEU A 136 16.08 -11.85 -1.30
N SER A 137 16.14 -12.17 -2.59
CA SER A 137 17.35 -12.60 -3.29
C SER A 137 18.44 -11.52 -3.24
N TYR A 138 18.13 -10.28 -3.56
CA TYR A 138 19.09 -9.17 -3.47
C TYR A 138 19.59 -8.91 -2.05
N SER A 139 18.79 -9.21 -1.04
CA SER A 139 19.18 -9.10 0.38
C SER A 139 19.94 -10.34 0.88
N GLY A 140 20.15 -11.36 0.06
CA GLY A 140 20.72 -12.65 0.47
C GLY A 140 19.89 -13.37 1.53
N ALA A 141 18.57 -13.13 1.56
CA ALA A 141 17.64 -13.67 2.53
C ALA A 141 16.74 -14.77 1.91
N ARG A 142 16.50 -15.82 2.67
CA ARG A 142 15.60 -16.94 2.28
C ARG A 142 14.23 -16.87 2.97
N SER A 143 14.10 -15.97 3.92
CA SER A 143 12.87 -15.74 4.67
C SER A 143 12.71 -14.28 5.06
N VAL A 144 11.49 -13.87 5.43
CA VAL A 144 11.23 -12.53 5.97
C VAL A 144 12.05 -12.27 7.23
N ARG A 145 12.23 -13.28 8.09
CA ARG A 145 13.04 -13.16 9.31
C ARG A 145 14.52 -12.89 9.01
N GLU A 146 15.08 -13.57 8.00
CA GLU A 146 16.45 -13.30 7.56
C GLU A 146 16.58 -11.91 6.93
N LEU A 147 15.57 -11.46 6.16
CA LEU A 147 15.51 -10.11 5.62
C LEU A 147 15.55 -9.06 6.73
N GLN A 148 14.74 -9.23 7.77
CA GLN A 148 14.70 -8.33 8.93
C GLN A 148 16.06 -8.25 9.63
N ALA A 149 16.76 -9.39 9.79
CA ALA A 149 18.06 -9.42 10.44
C ALA A 149 19.19 -8.81 9.60
N LYS A 150 19.07 -8.82 8.26
CA LYS A 150 20.11 -8.34 7.33
C LYS A 150 19.86 -6.93 6.81
N ALA A 151 18.66 -6.37 6.99
CA ALA A 151 18.27 -5.10 6.41
C ALA A 151 19.16 -3.94 6.86
N GLN A 152 19.69 -3.20 5.90
CA GLN A 152 20.40 -1.96 6.11
C GLN A 152 19.65 -0.82 5.47
N TRP A 153 19.57 0.31 6.16
CA TRP A 153 18.78 1.45 5.76
C TRP A 153 19.68 2.63 5.43
N MET A 154 19.37 3.30 4.32
CA MET A 154 19.97 4.58 4.01
C MET A 154 18.90 5.60 3.67
N GLN A 155 19.11 6.83 4.10
CA GLN A 155 18.25 7.93 3.71
C GLN A 155 18.58 8.36 2.28
N GLN A 156 17.56 8.47 1.45
CA GLN A 156 17.67 8.86 0.06
C GLN A 156 17.22 10.31 -0.13
N SER A 157 17.95 11.08 -0.92
CA SER A 157 17.55 12.41 -1.37
C SER A 157 16.49 12.34 -2.47
N ASN A 158 15.84 13.47 -2.78
CA ASN A 158 14.91 13.53 -3.91
C ASN A 158 15.59 13.20 -5.25
N ALA A 159 16.85 13.59 -5.44
CA ALA A 159 17.62 13.24 -6.63
C ALA A 159 17.85 11.72 -6.74
N GLY A 160 18.24 11.08 -5.63
CA GLY A 160 18.38 9.63 -5.56
C GLY A 160 17.04 8.90 -5.77
N ALA A 161 15.93 9.44 -5.28
CA ALA A 161 14.58 8.88 -5.53
C ALA A 161 14.23 8.95 -7.02
N THR A 162 14.59 10.03 -7.72
CA THR A 162 14.39 10.17 -9.16
C THR A 162 15.26 9.18 -9.94
N GLU A 163 16.52 9.04 -9.58
CA GLU A 163 17.44 8.08 -10.19
C GLU A 163 16.96 6.63 -10.00
N SER A 164 16.40 6.31 -8.83
CA SER A 164 15.88 4.97 -8.51
C SER A 164 14.59 4.61 -9.26
N SER A 165 14.00 5.53 -9.98
CA SER A 165 12.79 5.29 -10.80
C SER A 165 13.15 4.90 -12.23
N ALA A 166 12.25 4.18 -12.90
CA ALA A 166 12.37 3.98 -14.35
C ALA A 166 12.12 5.32 -15.06
N HIS A 167 13.20 5.96 -15.50
CA HIS A 167 13.18 7.33 -16.03
C HIS A 167 13.36 7.41 -17.54
N ILE A 168 13.20 6.29 -18.26
CA ILE A 168 13.16 6.32 -19.74
C ILE A 168 11.97 7.15 -20.20
N ARG A 169 12.23 8.13 -21.07
CA ARG A 169 11.15 8.88 -21.71
C ARG A 169 10.54 8.03 -22.79
N LEU A 170 9.27 7.68 -22.63
CA LEU A 170 8.47 7.18 -23.74
C LEU A 170 8.27 8.35 -24.72
N ARG A 171 8.79 8.22 -25.92
CA ARG A 171 8.57 9.18 -27.02
C ARG A 171 7.21 8.95 -27.66
#